data_1d06891b9b90a3b61f6a115076ba7efa
#
_entry.id   1d06891b9b90a3b61f6a115076ba7efa
#
_cell.length_a   1.000
_cell.length_b   1.000
_cell.length_c   1.000
_cell.angle_alpha   90.00
_cell.angle_beta   90.00
_cell.angle_gamma   90.00
#
_symmetry.space_group_name_H-M   'P 1'
#
loop_
_entity.id
_entity.type
_entity.pdbx_description
1 polymer ?
#
loop_
_entity_poly.entity_id
_entity_poly.type
_entity_poly.pdbx_seq_one_letter_code
_entity_poly.pdbx_strand_id
1 'polypeptide(L)'
;MKLEETANHGISRSLERTVRSSTAAIRRLRSRVILASPVLTVTTGLFVFLGLGTLHAQTIRPDDITVLMAADAVHHGSVKTRNMGPGKVGWVESWDSSASLSWTTNVAVPGSYGLFAILQGSGKGCSVKVAVGSKPLTASCLMTTWERVKVGTIELSAPIQNFTFRSIGTSPVAKVFSLEIVKPEAQVELANQVSRSAAPTDWMVQAKYGVMVHWTSQSKPEQGSPLAYCKAVRDFDVHKFADVLDEMGAGYIVFTTSHAEFYFPGPNKVIDQILPGRTCSRDLVGDLAQSLSKHGIKLELYFHPGHDDIEWWRRTHFDDDKNKYFDLWCRVISQIGQQYGPLIAGYWFDDAIFTYYPYNAPWAKMTAAAKQGNPARLITYNSWILPKVSDFYEVFAGENDFSDEMIDGFGFLPVGGSGKFTGGPQSGLQGQITTIINGDWGHFRVNTPISPPRYSSDTMIAKIQDAISRRNVPTFDVEIYQDGRISPETLALFKEVRHTIKPPKGEGGQAMKQ
;
A
#
# COMPACT_ATOMS: atom_id res chain seq x y z
N MET A 1 -6.13 -17.60 -23.68
CA MET A 1 -7.52 -17.09 -23.71
C MET A 1 -8.43 -17.68 -22.62
N LYS A 2 -7.93 -18.57 -21.74
CA LYS A 2 -8.68 -19.09 -20.55
C LYS A 2 -8.12 -18.63 -19.20
N LEU A 3 -6.98 -17.94 -19.17
CA LEU A 3 -6.32 -17.48 -17.94
C LEU A 3 -6.79 -16.10 -17.43
N GLU A 4 -7.41 -15.30 -18.30
CA GLU A 4 -7.88 -13.95 -17.92
C GLU A 4 -9.19 -13.94 -17.10
N GLU A 5 -10.04 -14.95 -17.22
CA GLU A 5 -11.31 -14.99 -16.46
C GLU A 5 -11.13 -15.38 -14.99
N THR A 6 -10.10 -16.16 -14.66
CA THR A 6 -9.88 -16.65 -13.29
C THR A 6 -9.28 -15.61 -12.36
N ALA A 7 -8.35 -14.78 -12.84
CA ALA A 7 -7.74 -13.73 -12.03
C ALA A 7 -8.75 -12.64 -11.60
N ASN A 8 -9.68 -12.29 -12.52
CA ASN A 8 -10.72 -11.30 -12.21
C ASN A 8 -11.79 -11.81 -11.23
N HIS A 9 -12.01 -13.13 -11.12
CA HIS A 9 -13.01 -13.69 -10.20
C HIS A 9 -12.50 -13.82 -8.75
N GLY A 10 -11.20 -13.99 -8.55
CA GLY A 10 -10.59 -14.09 -7.22
C GLY A 10 -10.63 -12.76 -6.48
N ILE A 11 -10.22 -11.69 -7.12
CA ILE A 11 -10.21 -10.32 -6.55
C ILE A 11 -11.64 -9.86 -6.22
N SER A 12 -12.63 -10.16 -7.09
CA SER A 12 -14.03 -9.80 -6.87
C SER A 12 -14.63 -10.49 -5.63
N ARG A 13 -14.32 -11.77 -5.38
CA ARG A 13 -14.90 -12.52 -4.25
C ARG A 13 -14.34 -12.13 -2.88
N SER A 14 -13.07 -11.73 -2.82
CA SER A 14 -12.46 -11.27 -1.57
C SER A 14 -12.98 -9.90 -1.18
N LEU A 15 -13.05 -8.96 -2.13
CA LEU A 15 -13.61 -7.63 -1.91
C LEU A 15 -15.09 -7.68 -1.51
N GLU A 16 -15.88 -8.57 -2.10
CA GLU A 16 -17.29 -8.77 -1.70
C GLU A 16 -17.44 -9.32 -0.27
N ARG A 17 -16.50 -10.12 0.23
CA ARG A 17 -16.52 -10.60 1.62
C ARG A 17 -16.21 -9.49 2.61
N THR A 18 -15.23 -8.65 2.34
CA THR A 18 -14.87 -7.51 3.19
C THR A 18 -16.02 -6.48 3.24
N VAL A 19 -16.62 -6.16 2.10
CA VAL A 19 -17.79 -5.25 2.03
C VAL A 19 -19.01 -5.82 2.75
N ARG A 20 -19.26 -7.14 2.70
CA ARG A 20 -20.41 -7.75 3.39
C ARG A 20 -20.25 -7.75 4.92
N SER A 21 -19.04 -7.85 5.45
CA SER A 21 -18.81 -7.77 6.90
C SER A 21 -19.07 -6.36 7.45
N SER A 22 -18.67 -5.33 6.72
CA SER A 22 -18.88 -3.91 7.09
C SER A 22 -20.36 -3.51 7.01
N THR A 23 -21.10 -4.03 6.03
CA THR A 23 -22.53 -3.72 5.87
C THR A 23 -23.40 -4.37 6.96
N ALA A 24 -22.99 -5.49 7.52
CA ALA A 24 -23.70 -6.15 8.63
C ALA A 24 -23.57 -5.39 9.95
N ALA A 25 -22.44 -4.72 10.20
CA ALA A 25 -22.23 -3.89 11.37
C ALA A 25 -23.10 -2.62 11.35
N ILE A 26 -23.24 -1.99 10.18
CA ILE A 26 -24.04 -0.76 10.02
C ILE A 26 -25.56 -1.04 10.18
N ARG A 27 -26.05 -2.22 9.81
CA ARG A 27 -27.47 -2.57 10.00
C ARG A 27 -27.87 -2.81 11.46
N ARG A 28 -26.95 -3.17 12.35
CA ARG A 28 -27.27 -3.40 13.78
C ARG A 28 -27.40 -2.12 14.61
N LEU A 29 -26.88 -0.98 14.15
CA LEU A 29 -27.01 0.30 14.86
C LEU A 29 -28.33 1.07 14.55
N ARG A 30 -29.09 0.68 13.52
CA ARG A 30 -30.34 1.37 13.16
C ARG A 30 -31.61 0.88 13.86
N SER A 31 -31.55 -0.15 14.71
CA SER A 31 -32.74 -0.80 15.27
C SER A 31 -33.06 -0.46 16.73
N ARG A 32 -32.50 0.56 17.35
CA ARG A 32 -32.74 0.90 18.76
C ARG A 32 -33.05 2.37 19.08
N VAL A 33 -33.69 3.12 18.19
CA VAL A 33 -34.30 4.40 18.57
C VAL A 33 -35.65 4.54 17.85
N ILE A 34 -36.72 4.01 18.45
CA ILE A 34 -38.08 4.45 18.23
C ILE A 34 -38.80 4.33 19.57
N LEU A 35 -39.12 5.47 20.16
CA LEU A 35 -40.40 5.74 20.85
C LEU A 35 -40.37 7.15 21.47
N ALA A 36 -41.10 8.07 20.89
CA ALA A 36 -42.07 8.98 21.51
C ALA A 36 -42.34 10.20 20.59
N SER A 37 -43.55 10.25 20.05
CA SER A 37 -44.13 11.43 19.40
C SER A 37 -44.56 12.47 20.44
N PRO A 38 -44.75 13.75 20.07
CA PRO A 38 -46.06 14.13 19.55
C PRO A 38 -46.06 15.02 18.29
N VAL A 39 -47.17 14.97 17.62
CA VAL A 39 -47.63 15.67 16.42
C VAL A 39 -47.41 17.18 16.50
N LEU A 40 -46.75 17.76 15.47
CA LEU A 40 -46.92 19.15 15.09
C LEU A 40 -46.92 19.25 13.56
N THR A 41 -48.06 19.67 13.03
CA THR A 41 -48.31 19.94 11.61
C THR A 41 -47.56 21.24 11.23
N VAL A 42 -46.61 21.18 10.31
CA VAL A 42 -46.07 22.38 9.65
C VAL A 42 -45.93 22.11 8.15
N THR A 43 -46.54 23.01 7.43
CA THR A 43 -46.64 23.21 5.99
C THR A 43 -45.39 22.90 5.17
N THR A 44 -45.61 22.19 4.10
CA THR A 44 -44.69 21.80 3.04
C THR A 44 -44.05 23.01 2.35
N GLY A 45 -42.82 23.32 2.72
CA GLY A 45 -41.92 24.10 1.89
C GLY A 45 -40.91 23.16 1.26
N LEU A 46 -41.01 22.98 -0.04
CA LEU A 46 -40.08 22.20 -0.86
C LEU A 46 -38.74 22.95 -0.94
N PHE A 47 -37.84 22.73 0.05
CA PHE A 47 -36.45 23.12 -0.09
C PHE A 47 -35.73 22.01 -0.87
N VAL A 48 -35.59 22.21 -2.17
CA VAL A 48 -34.59 21.50 -2.97
C VAL A 48 -33.23 21.97 -2.47
N PHE A 49 -32.62 21.24 -1.55
CA PHE A 49 -31.19 21.35 -1.29
C PHE A 49 -30.47 20.83 -2.54
N LEU A 50 -30.25 21.71 -3.50
CA LEU A 50 -29.15 21.58 -4.42
C LEU A 50 -27.88 21.63 -3.55
N GLY A 51 -27.38 20.46 -3.20
CA GLY A 51 -26.02 20.29 -2.65
C GLY A 51 -25.02 20.68 -3.75
N LEU A 52 -24.85 21.98 -3.96
CA LEU A 52 -23.64 22.52 -4.58
C LEU A 52 -22.52 22.29 -3.57
N GLY A 53 -21.96 21.06 -3.54
CA GLY A 53 -20.62 20.86 -3.05
C GLY A 53 -19.75 21.84 -3.84
N THR A 54 -19.22 22.84 -3.17
CA THR A 54 -18.20 23.72 -3.74
C THR A 54 -17.04 22.81 -4.13
N LEU A 55 -16.97 22.42 -5.39
CA LEU A 55 -15.78 21.80 -5.98
C LEU A 55 -14.66 22.82 -5.80
N HIS A 56 -13.90 22.68 -4.73
CA HIS A 56 -12.72 23.49 -4.52
C HIS A 56 -11.74 23.14 -5.64
N ALA A 57 -11.51 24.12 -6.52
CA ALA A 57 -10.55 23.96 -7.60
C ALA A 57 -9.19 23.60 -7.00
N GLN A 58 -8.67 22.43 -7.34
CA GLN A 58 -7.37 21.98 -6.85
C GLN A 58 -6.26 22.90 -7.38
N THR A 59 -5.33 23.31 -6.51
CA THR A 59 -4.21 24.16 -6.92
C THR A 59 -3.06 23.32 -7.45
N ILE A 60 -2.59 23.63 -8.65
CA ILE A 60 -1.41 23.00 -9.23
C ILE A 60 -0.17 23.47 -8.45
N ARG A 61 0.57 22.51 -7.92
CA ARG A 61 1.80 22.73 -7.15
C ARG A 61 2.96 23.02 -8.10
N PRO A 62 3.69 24.12 -7.93
CA PRO A 62 4.78 24.47 -8.85
C PRO A 62 6.06 23.64 -8.61
N ASP A 63 6.22 23.08 -7.42
CA ASP A 63 7.43 22.40 -6.91
C ASP A 63 7.25 20.90 -6.70
N ASP A 64 6.06 20.36 -7.02
CA ASP A 64 5.74 18.96 -6.82
C ASP A 64 4.77 18.44 -7.89
N ILE A 65 4.53 17.14 -7.94
CA ILE A 65 3.51 16.52 -8.80
C ILE A 65 2.13 16.83 -8.23
N THR A 66 1.22 17.32 -9.07
CA THR A 66 -0.20 17.45 -8.76
C THR A 66 -0.97 16.32 -9.42
N VAL A 67 -1.69 15.53 -8.63
CA VAL A 67 -2.52 14.42 -9.07
C VAL A 67 -3.97 14.85 -9.13
N LEU A 68 -4.62 14.68 -10.28
CA LEU A 68 -6.05 14.86 -10.50
C LEU A 68 -6.68 13.49 -10.70
N MET A 69 -7.47 13.02 -9.73
CA MET A 69 -8.11 11.71 -9.80
C MET A 69 -9.23 11.69 -10.84
N ALA A 70 -9.30 10.64 -11.65
CA ALA A 70 -10.34 10.50 -12.67
C ALA A 70 -11.73 10.28 -12.06
N ALA A 71 -11.79 9.62 -10.91
CA ALA A 71 -13.05 9.41 -10.19
C ALA A 71 -13.65 10.71 -9.63
N ASP A 72 -12.80 11.72 -9.33
CA ASP A 72 -13.21 13.01 -8.77
C ASP A 72 -13.47 14.08 -9.85
N ALA A 73 -13.26 13.74 -11.12
CA ALA A 73 -13.57 14.62 -12.23
C ALA A 73 -15.08 14.90 -12.35
N VAL A 74 -15.43 16.01 -12.98
CA VAL A 74 -16.79 16.20 -13.49
C VAL A 74 -16.98 15.28 -14.70
N HIS A 75 -17.90 14.35 -14.60
CA HIS A 75 -18.20 13.37 -15.64
C HIS A 75 -19.26 13.94 -16.61
N HIS A 76 -18.98 13.89 -17.91
CA HIS A 76 -19.89 14.28 -18.97
C HIS A 76 -20.18 13.04 -19.83
N GLY A 77 -21.46 12.75 -20.08
CA GLY A 77 -21.90 11.55 -20.78
C GLY A 77 -21.95 10.31 -19.87
N SER A 78 -21.91 9.13 -20.45
CA SER A 78 -21.97 7.87 -19.71
C SER A 78 -20.57 7.46 -19.24
N VAL A 79 -20.31 7.61 -17.94
CA VAL A 79 -19.05 7.25 -17.27
C VAL A 79 -19.35 6.34 -16.10
N LYS A 80 -18.70 5.19 -16.07
CA LYS A 80 -18.79 4.25 -14.95
C LYS A 80 -17.46 4.24 -14.19
N THR A 81 -17.52 4.50 -12.90
CA THR A 81 -16.38 4.40 -12.00
C THR A 81 -16.39 3.09 -11.23
N ARG A 82 -15.21 2.63 -10.88
CA ARG A 82 -15.00 1.56 -9.90
C ARG A 82 -14.29 2.16 -8.69
N ASN A 83 -14.93 2.10 -7.55
CA ASN A 83 -14.36 2.57 -6.29
C ASN A 83 -13.80 1.38 -5.52
N MET A 84 -12.63 1.55 -4.95
CA MET A 84 -11.94 0.55 -4.12
C MET A 84 -11.37 1.20 -2.87
N GLY A 85 -11.14 0.36 -1.86
CA GLY A 85 -10.47 0.74 -0.64
C GLY A 85 -11.23 1.73 0.25
N PRO A 86 -10.61 2.08 1.37
CA PRO A 86 -11.24 2.84 2.45
C PRO A 86 -11.63 4.26 2.04
N GLY A 87 -10.91 4.96 1.26
CA GLY A 87 -11.23 6.34 0.84
C GLY A 87 -12.24 6.46 -0.30
N LYS A 88 -12.86 5.36 -0.75
CA LYS A 88 -13.64 5.30 -2.00
C LYS A 88 -12.86 5.80 -3.22
N VAL A 89 -11.55 5.69 -3.14
CA VAL A 89 -10.67 6.02 -4.25
C VAL A 89 -10.90 5.03 -5.37
N GLY A 90 -11.05 5.54 -6.59
CA GLY A 90 -11.39 4.71 -7.71
C GLY A 90 -10.83 5.24 -9.02
N TRP A 91 -11.23 4.57 -10.08
CA TRP A 91 -10.86 4.93 -11.42
C TRP A 91 -12.08 4.91 -12.34
N VAL A 92 -11.96 5.52 -13.51
CA VAL A 92 -12.94 5.35 -14.58
C VAL A 92 -12.72 3.98 -15.22
N GLU A 93 -13.70 3.10 -15.02
CA GLU A 93 -13.67 1.72 -15.50
C GLU A 93 -14.11 1.60 -16.95
N SER A 94 -15.17 2.35 -17.32
CA SER A 94 -15.66 2.42 -18.68
C SER A 94 -16.39 3.73 -18.94
N TRP A 95 -16.40 4.15 -20.20
CA TRP A 95 -17.06 5.34 -20.69
C TRP A 95 -17.39 5.20 -22.17
N ASP A 96 -18.41 5.92 -22.65
CA ASP A 96 -18.73 5.91 -24.06
C ASP A 96 -17.80 6.85 -24.87
N SER A 97 -17.84 6.75 -26.21
CA SER A 97 -16.97 7.53 -27.10
C SER A 97 -17.25 9.03 -27.07
N SER A 98 -18.42 9.45 -26.60
CA SER A 98 -18.83 10.85 -26.47
C SER A 98 -18.52 11.43 -25.08
N ALA A 99 -18.25 10.57 -24.11
CA ALA A 99 -18.01 10.98 -22.73
C ALA A 99 -16.69 11.72 -22.56
N SER A 100 -16.63 12.54 -21.53
CA SER A 100 -15.40 13.21 -21.11
C SER A 100 -15.35 13.43 -19.60
N LEU A 101 -14.12 13.60 -19.12
CA LEU A 101 -13.81 14.01 -17.76
C LEU A 101 -13.34 15.46 -17.80
N SER A 102 -13.68 16.25 -16.79
CA SER A 102 -13.14 17.61 -16.68
C SER A 102 -12.76 17.96 -15.25
N TRP A 103 -11.68 18.73 -15.11
CA TRP A 103 -11.22 19.31 -13.85
C TRP A 103 -11.03 20.79 -14.02
N THR A 104 -11.40 21.55 -12.98
CA THR A 104 -11.05 22.96 -12.85
C THR A 104 -9.93 23.08 -11.83
N THR A 105 -8.84 23.76 -12.19
CA THR A 105 -7.65 23.91 -11.33
C THR A 105 -7.25 25.37 -11.22
N ASN A 106 -6.63 25.71 -10.10
CA ASN A 106 -5.95 26.98 -9.91
C ASN A 106 -4.47 26.83 -10.29
N VAL A 107 -3.95 27.77 -11.07
CA VAL A 107 -2.53 27.82 -11.44
C VAL A 107 -1.85 28.92 -10.65
N ALA A 108 -1.13 28.55 -9.59
CA ALA A 108 -0.42 29.50 -8.76
C ALA A 108 0.77 30.16 -9.48
N VAL A 109 1.48 29.38 -10.30
CA VAL A 109 2.65 29.82 -11.06
C VAL A 109 2.48 29.47 -12.52
N PRO A 110 2.30 30.45 -13.42
CA PRO A 110 2.21 30.21 -14.87
C PRO A 110 3.50 29.56 -15.41
N GLY A 111 3.41 28.91 -16.56
CA GLY A 111 4.53 28.35 -17.27
C GLY A 111 4.26 27.01 -17.92
N SER A 112 5.34 26.34 -18.30
CA SER A 112 5.34 25.05 -18.97
C SER A 112 5.19 23.90 -17.96
N TYR A 113 4.29 22.96 -18.23
CA TYR A 113 4.03 21.80 -17.39
C TYR A 113 3.97 20.52 -18.21
N GLY A 114 4.66 19.48 -17.73
CA GLY A 114 4.50 18.12 -18.23
C GLY A 114 3.20 17.50 -17.75
N LEU A 115 2.49 16.81 -18.66
CA LEU A 115 1.30 16.04 -18.37
C LEU A 115 1.56 14.55 -18.52
N PHE A 116 1.12 13.78 -17.54
CA PHE A 116 1.15 12.33 -17.55
C PHE A 116 -0.22 11.80 -17.16
N ALA A 117 -0.60 10.63 -17.67
CA ALA A 117 -1.84 9.98 -17.30
C ALA A 117 -1.56 8.55 -16.84
N ILE A 118 -2.23 8.11 -15.79
CA ILE A 118 -2.20 6.71 -15.37
C ILE A 118 -3.36 6.00 -16.05
N LEU A 119 -3.03 5.12 -16.98
CA LEU A 119 -3.95 4.45 -17.90
C LEU A 119 -3.78 2.94 -17.89
N GLN A 120 -4.85 2.22 -18.22
CA GLN A 120 -4.82 0.80 -18.55
C GLN A 120 -5.56 0.58 -19.87
N GLY A 121 -4.88 0.05 -20.87
CA GLY A 121 -5.46 -0.30 -22.16
C GLY A 121 -6.03 -1.72 -22.19
N SER A 122 -6.37 -2.18 -23.38
CA SER A 122 -6.95 -3.53 -23.61
C SER A 122 -6.01 -4.45 -24.39
N GLY A 123 -4.75 -4.08 -24.60
CA GLY A 123 -3.82 -4.80 -25.47
C GLY A 123 -4.02 -4.59 -26.97
N LYS A 124 -5.11 -3.92 -27.39
CA LYS A 124 -5.39 -3.58 -28.80
C LYS A 124 -5.01 -2.13 -29.15
N GLY A 125 -4.44 -1.41 -28.18
CA GLY A 125 -4.19 0.02 -28.27
C GLY A 125 -5.46 0.85 -28.06
N CYS A 126 -5.28 1.92 -27.31
CA CYS A 126 -6.30 2.96 -27.15
C CYS A 126 -5.58 4.30 -27.17
N SER A 127 -6.30 5.35 -27.51
CA SER A 127 -5.75 6.69 -27.48
C SER A 127 -6.63 7.60 -26.64
N VAL A 128 -5.98 8.54 -25.95
CA VAL A 128 -6.63 9.54 -25.12
C VAL A 128 -6.24 10.94 -25.59
N LYS A 129 -7.13 11.88 -25.43
CA LYS A 129 -6.92 13.29 -25.73
C LYS A 129 -7.11 14.09 -24.46
N VAL A 130 -6.09 14.86 -24.10
CA VAL A 130 -6.16 15.84 -23.01
C VAL A 130 -6.12 17.23 -23.65
N ALA A 131 -7.04 18.10 -23.28
CA ALA A 131 -7.06 19.47 -23.76
C ALA A 131 -7.10 20.44 -22.58
N VAL A 132 -6.35 21.54 -22.70
CA VAL A 132 -6.45 22.71 -21.84
C VAL A 132 -6.73 23.91 -22.74
N GLY A 133 -7.90 24.50 -22.57
CA GLY A 133 -8.40 25.48 -23.55
C GLY A 133 -8.53 24.86 -24.95
N SER A 134 -7.94 25.50 -25.94
CA SER A 134 -8.00 25.07 -27.36
C SER A 134 -6.85 24.14 -27.79
N LYS A 135 -5.90 23.84 -26.92
CA LYS A 135 -4.70 23.04 -27.25
C LYS A 135 -4.85 21.57 -26.82
N PRO A 136 -5.12 20.65 -27.76
CA PRO A 136 -5.18 19.23 -27.45
C PRO A 136 -3.80 18.55 -27.51
N LEU A 137 -3.58 17.62 -26.61
CA LEU A 137 -2.49 16.65 -26.63
C LEU A 137 -3.08 15.25 -26.74
N THR A 138 -2.35 14.32 -27.35
CA THR A 138 -2.80 12.94 -27.55
C THR A 138 -1.74 11.96 -27.04
N ALA A 139 -2.17 10.93 -26.36
CA ALA A 139 -1.33 9.82 -25.93
C ALA A 139 -1.99 8.47 -26.23
N SER A 140 -1.17 7.45 -26.40
CA SER A 140 -1.63 6.07 -26.63
C SER A 140 -1.18 5.17 -25.49
N CYS A 141 -2.03 4.20 -25.13
CA CYS A 141 -1.75 3.17 -24.15
C CYS A 141 -1.97 1.80 -24.81
N LEU A 142 -0.98 0.93 -24.74
CA LEU A 142 -1.01 -0.40 -25.36
C LEU A 142 -1.17 -1.51 -24.32
N MET A 143 -0.74 -1.27 -23.08
CA MET A 143 -0.62 -2.30 -22.06
C MET A 143 -1.96 -2.65 -21.41
N THR A 144 -2.12 -3.90 -21.05
CA THR A 144 -3.24 -4.41 -20.25
C THR A 144 -3.06 -4.17 -18.74
N THR A 145 -1.87 -3.73 -18.33
CA THR A 145 -1.54 -3.28 -16.98
C THR A 145 -1.63 -1.76 -16.88
N TRP A 146 -1.68 -1.22 -15.68
CA TRP A 146 -1.62 0.21 -15.44
C TRP A 146 -0.25 0.78 -15.81
N GLU A 147 -0.24 1.87 -16.56
CA GLU A 147 0.96 2.56 -17.02
C GLU A 147 0.88 4.05 -16.72
N ARG A 148 2.04 4.65 -16.45
CA ARG A 148 2.22 6.10 -16.44
C ARG A 148 2.66 6.57 -17.82
N VAL A 149 1.72 7.12 -18.58
CA VAL A 149 1.91 7.52 -19.98
C VAL A 149 2.16 9.03 -20.06
N LYS A 150 3.25 9.45 -20.71
CA LYS A 150 3.50 10.87 -20.99
C LYS A 150 2.52 11.35 -22.07
N VAL A 151 1.66 12.32 -21.72
CA VAL A 151 0.70 12.94 -22.64
C VAL A 151 1.37 14.06 -23.46
N GLY A 152 2.24 14.85 -22.83
CA GLY A 152 2.94 15.93 -23.50
C GLY A 152 3.31 17.08 -22.55
N THR A 153 3.55 18.25 -23.12
CA THR A 153 3.87 19.48 -22.40
C THR A 153 2.85 20.56 -22.78
N ILE A 154 2.44 21.37 -21.81
CA ILE A 154 1.44 22.41 -21.99
C ILE A 154 1.83 23.69 -21.26
N GLU A 155 1.51 24.84 -21.86
CA GLU A 155 1.63 26.14 -21.21
C GLU A 155 0.34 26.45 -20.42
N LEU A 156 0.47 26.66 -19.12
CA LEU A 156 -0.62 27.04 -18.23
C LEU A 156 -0.49 28.53 -17.89
N SER A 157 -1.60 29.24 -18.00
CA SER A 157 -1.71 30.64 -17.59
C SER A 157 -2.59 30.75 -16.34
N ALA A 158 -2.24 31.68 -15.45
CA ALA A 158 -3.08 31.95 -14.29
C ALA A 158 -4.39 32.66 -14.68
N PRO A 159 -5.45 32.65 -13.82
CA PRO A 159 -5.51 31.95 -12.54
C PRO A 159 -6.20 30.58 -12.58
N ILE A 160 -7.11 30.36 -13.56
CA ILE A 160 -7.94 29.15 -13.60
C ILE A 160 -7.78 28.45 -14.95
N GLN A 161 -7.63 27.14 -14.92
CA GLN A 161 -7.56 26.31 -16.11
C GLN A 161 -8.52 25.11 -15.99
N ASN A 162 -9.14 24.80 -17.14
CA ASN A 162 -10.00 23.64 -17.27
C ASN A 162 -9.28 22.58 -18.12
N PHE A 163 -9.11 21.41 -17.54
CA PHE A 163 -8.63 20.22 -18.23
C PHE A 163 -9.82 19.41 -18.71
N THR A 164 -9.77 18.94 -19.94
CA THR A 164 -10.74 17.99 -20.48
C THR A 164 -10.00 16.75 -20.97
N PHE A 165 -10.49 15.59 -20.57
CA PHE A 165 -9.92 14.29 -20.93
C PHE A 165 -10.97 13.46 -21.66
N ARG A 166 -10.61 12.88 -22.81
CA ARG A 166 -11.50 12.05 -23.65
C ARG A 166 -10.76 10.85 -24.18
N SER A 167 -11.46 9.73 -24.37
CA SER A 167 -10.99 8.66 -25.24
C SER A 167 -11.13 9.05 -26.70
N ILE A 168 -10.23 8.57 -27.54
CA ILE A 168 -10.29 8.75 -29.00
C ILE A 168 -10.43 7.36 -29.63
N GLY A 169 -11.33 7.27 -30.62
CA GLY A 169 -11.57 6.03 -31.35
C GLY A 169 -12.81 5.28 -30.90
N THR A 170 -13.16 4.24 -31.62
CA THR A 170 -14.43 3.52 -31.46
C THR A 170 -14.38 2.38 -30.45
N SER A 171 -13.22 1.94 -29.98
CA SER A 171 -13.03 0.88 -28.98
C SER A 171 -11.64 0.25 -29.11
N PRO A 172 -11.01 -0.21 -28.04
CA PRO A 172 -11.42 -0.15 -26.65
C PRO A 172 -11.01 1.15 -25.97
N VAL A 173 -11.79 1.56 -25.00
CA VAL A 173 -11.55 2.77 -24.21
C VAL A 173 -10.59 2.46 -23.08
N ALA A 174 -9.61 3.32 -22.85
CA ALA A 174 -8.71 3.18 -21.72
C ALA A 174 -9.45 3.33 -20.39
N LYS A 175 -9.09 2.52 -19.39
CA LYS A 175 -9.38 2.86 -18.01
C LYS A 175 -8.45 3.99 -17.60
N VAL A 176 -8.94 4.91 -16.76
CA VAL A 176 -8.20 6.10 -16.35
C VAL A 176 -8.19 6.20 -14.83
N PHE A 177 -7.00 6.24 -14.24
CA PHE A 177 -6.83 6.42 -12.81
C PHE A 177 -6.67 7.89 -12.44
N SER A 178 -5.75 8.59 -13.09
CA SER A 178 -5.41 9.98 -12.78
C SER A 178 -4.77 10.70 -13.97
N LEU A 179 -4.75 12.03 -13.87
CA LEU A 179 -3.89 12.92 -14.65
C LEU A 179 -2.88 13.55 -13.67
N GLU A 180 -1.60 13.52 -14.02
CA GLU A 180 -0.53 14.12 -13.24
C GLU A 180 0.06 15.32 -13.96
N ILE A 181 0.33 16.38 -13.21
CA ILE A 181 0.82 17.66 -13.71
C ILE A 181 2.08 18.03 -12.92
N VAL A 182 3.17 18.33 -13.62
CA VAL A 182 4.44 18.68 -12.97
C VAL A 182 5.25 19.64 -13.82
N LYS A 183 5.93 20.62 -13.21
CA LYS A 183 6.91 21.44 -13.92
C LYS A 183 8.16 20.64 -14.26
N PRO A 184 8.80 20.84 -15.43
CA PRO A 184 10.06 20.16 -15.76
C PRO A 184 11.16 20.41 -14.73
N GLU A 185 11.27 21.63 -14.22
CA GLU A 185 12.26 22.00 -13.19
C GLU A 185 11.99 21.28 -11.87
N ALA A 186 10.71 21.21 -11.46
CA ALA A 186 10.31 20.47 -10.27
C ALA A 186 10.60 18.96 -10.43
N GLN A 187 10.34 18.39 -11.61
CA GLN A 187 10.66 16.99 -11.88
C GLN A 187 12.17 16.69 -11.72
N VAL A 188 13.04 17.60 -12.18
CA VAL A 188 14.49 17.46 -12.00
C VAL A 188 14.87 17.58 -10.53
N GLU A 189 14.33 18.55 -9.80
CA GLU A 189 14.65 18.71 -8.37
C GLU A 189 14.14 17.54 -7.54
N LEU A 190 12.92 17.04 -7.81
CA LEU A 190 12.39 15.83 -7.17
C LEU A 190 13.31 14.63 -7.43
N ALA A 191 13.80 14.43 -8.66
CA ALA A 191 14.72 13.34 -8.98
C ALA A 191 16.06 13.48 -8.21
N ASN A 192 16.57 14.70 -8.03
CA ASN A 192 17.74 14.97 -7.21
C ASN A 192 17.50 14.64 -5.73
N GLN A 193 16.33 14.99 -5.20
CA GLN A 193 15.95 14.67 -3.80
C GLN A 193 15.82 13.16 -3.60
N VAL A 194 15.20 12.46 -4.53
CA VAL A 194 15.13 10.98 -4.54
C VAL A 194 16.53 10.39 -4.48
N SER A 195 17.43 10.83 -5.38
CA SER A 195 18.81 10.34 -5.41
C SER A 195 19.57 10.57 -4.09
N ARG A 196 19.38 11.74 -3.46
CA ARG A 196 20.00 12.07 -2.16
C ARG A 196 19.45 11.28 -1.00
N SER A 197 18.18 10.86 -1.07
CA SER A 197 17.49 10.12 0.01
C SER A 197 17.58 8.61 -0.15
N ALA A 198 17.95 8.11 -1.32
CA ALA A 198 17.98 6.68 -1.61
C ALA A 198 18.93 5.90 -0.69
N ALA A 199 18.48 4.75 -0.23
CA ALA A 199 19.26 3.82 0.60
C ALA A 199 19.63 2.56 -0.19
N PRO A 200 20.77 1.89 0.14
CA PRO A 200 21.16 0.65 -0.51
C PRO A 200 20.25 -0.51 -0.08
N THR A 201 19.83 -1.32 -1.05
CA THR A 201 18.94 -2.47 -0.85
C THR A 201 19.67 -3.80 -0.69
N ASP A 202 21.02 -3.80 -0.70
CA ASP A 202 21.84 -5.01 -0.75
C ASP A 202 21.58 -5.96 0.40
N TRP A 203 21.34 -5.46 1.61
CA TRP A 203 21.06 -6.30 2.77
C TRP A 203 19.78 -7.13 2.58
N MET A 204 18.76 -6.57 1.91
CA MET A 204 17.50 -7.28 1.64
C MET A 204 17.73 -8.43 0.66
N VAL A 205 18.51 -8.20 -0.39
CA VAL A 205 18.92 -9.26 -1.35
C VAL A 205 19.75 -10.34 -0.65
N GLN A 206 20.68 -9.96 0.23
CA GLN A 206 21.49 -10.91 1.02
C GLN A 206 20.66 -11.73 2.00
N ALA A 207 19.55 -11.19 2.47
CA ALA A 207 18.59 -11.87 3.33
C ALA A 207 17.94 -13.08 2.65
N LYS A 208 17.90 -13.12 1.31
CA LYS A 208 17.31 -14.15 0.43
C LYS A 208 15.79 -14.20 0.51
N TYR A 209 15.19 -14.23 1.69
CA TYR A 209 13.75 -14.13 1.94
C TYR A 209 13.47 -13.56 3.32
N GLY A 210 12.28 -13.01 3.46
CA GLY A 210 11.74 -12.50 4.72
C GLY A 210 10.39 -13.10 5.08
N VAL A 211 9.94 -12.79 6.28
CA VAL A 211 8.61 -13.13 6.80
C VAL A 211 7.85 -11.83 7.03
N MET A 212 6.54 -11.82 6.79
CA MET A 212 5.62 -10.78 7.20
C MET A 212 4.60 -11.39 8.17
N VAL A 213 4.11 -10.61 9.11
CA VAL A 213 3.04 -11.04 10.01
C VAL A 213 2.05 -9.90 10.21
N HIS A 214 0.76 -10.19 10.10
CA HIS A 214 -0.32 -9.26 10.42
C HIS A 214 -0.83 -9.51 11.85
N TRP A 215 0.01 -9.13 12.82
CA TRP A 215 -0.36 -9.19 14.24
C TRP A 215 -0.92 -7.83 14.69
N THR A 216 -2.22 -7.79 14.97
CA THR A 216 -3.00 -6.56 15.14
C THR A 216 -3.84 -6.60 16.42
N SER A 217 -4.56 -5.51 16.73
CA SER A 217 -5.60 -5.48 17.77
C SER A 217 -6.71 -6.52 17.56
N GLN A 218 -6.87 -6.99 16.32
CA GLN A 218 -7.88 -7.97 15.94
C GLN A 218 -7.39 -9.42 15.98
N SER A 219 -6.09 -9.65 16.21
CA SER A 219 -5.52 -11.01 16.30
C SER A 219 -6.17 -11.83 17.41
N LYS A 220 -6.37 -13.12 17.16
CA LYS A 220 -7.10 -14.03 18.04
C LYS A 220 -6.22 -15.18 18.54
N PRO A 221 -6.51 -15.72 19.73
CA PRO A 221 -5.84 -16.90 20.24
C PRO A 221 -6.35 -18.16 19.53
N GLU A 222 -5.52 -19.20 19.52
CA GLU A 222 -5.90 -20.53 19.08
C GLU A 222 -7.08 -21.08 19.91
N GLN A 223 -7.05 -20.83 21.22
CA GLN A 223 -8.06 -21.27 22.17
C GLN A 223 -8.31 -20.20 23.24
N GLY A 224 -9.53 -20.17 23.76
CA GLY A 224 -9.93 -19.29 24.85
C GLY A 224 -10.40 -17.92 24.40
N SER A 225 -10.47 -16.98 25.33
CA SER A 225 -10.93 -15.61 25.08
C SER A 225 -9.80 -14.71 24.60
N PRO A 226 -10.03 -13.85 23.59
CA PRO A 226 -9.05 -12.86 23.16
C PRO A 226 -8.66 -11.93 24.31
N LEU A 227 -7.38 -11.61 24.39
CA LEU A 227 -6.87 -10.58 25.28
C LEU A 227 -7.10 -9.19 24.69
N ALA A 228 -7.29 -8.19 25.55
CA ALA A 228 -7.18 -6.80 25.15
C ALA A 228 -5.78 -6.52 24.57
N TYR A 229 -5.68 -5.65 23.57
CA TYR A 229 -4.47 -5.45 22.78
C TYR A 229 -3.21 -5.21 23.64
N CYS A 230 -3.22 -4.24 24.54
CA CYS A 230 -2.04 -3.98 25.39
C CYS A 230 -1.72 -5.10 26.38
N LYS A 231 -2.69 -5.98 26.68
CA LYS A 231 -2.41 -7.20 27.44
C LYS A 231 -1.69 -8.23 26.57
N ALA A 232 -2.13 -8.40 25.33
CA ALA A 232 -1.44 -9.26 24.36
C ALA A 232 -0.02 -8.74 24.08
N VAL A 233 0.15 -7.41 23.89
CA VAL A 233 1.46 -6.75 23.80
C VAL A 233 2.35 -7.07 24.99
N ARG A 234 1.80 -6.97 26.24
CA ARG A 234 2.58 -7.26 27.45
C ARG A 234 3.01 -8.72 27.56
N ASP A 235 2.17 -9.64 27.11
CA ASP A 235 2.36 -11.07 27.30
C ASP A 235 3.08 -11.73 26.09
N PHE A 236 3.39 -10.97 25.01
CA PHE A 236 4.08 -11.46 23.82
C PHE A 236 5.53 -11.86 24.13
N ASP A 237 5.90 -13.10 23.83
CA ASP A 237 7.26 -13.63 24.06
C ASP A 237 8.17 -13.33 22.85
N VAL A 238 8.86 -12.20 22.89
CA VAL A 238 9.76 -11.75 21.81
C VAL A 238 10.97 -12.66 21.62
N HIS A 239 11.45 -13.33 22.68
CA HIS A 239 12.61 -14.21 22.57
C HIS A 239 12.25 -15.48 21.83
N LYS A 240 11.18 -16.14 22.27
CA LYS A 240 10.67 -17.33 21.60
C LYS A 240 10.27 -17.04 20.15
N PHE A 241 9.67 -15.88 19.89
CA PHE A 241 9.29 -15.48 18.53
C PHE A 241 10.53 -15.28 17.64
N ALA A 242 11.58 -14.61 18.14
CA ALA A 242 12.83 -14.42 17.40
C ALA A 242 13.55 -15.75 17.15
N ASP A 243 13.58 -16.68 18.13
CA ASP A 243 14.12 -18.02 17.97
C ASP A 243 13.40 -18.78 16.84
N VAL A 244 12.06 -18.73 16.83
CA VAL A 244 11.25 -19.37 15.77
C VAL A 244 11.55 -18.77 14.39
N LEU A 245 11.68 -17.44 14.27
CA LEU A 245 12.06 -16.80 13.01
C LEU A 245 13.46 -17.19 12.54
N ASP A 246 14.41 -17.36 13.47
CA ASP A 246 15.72 -17.92 13.14
C ASP A 246 15.60 -19.38 12.67
N GLU A 247 14.83 -20.22 13.35
CA GLU A 247 14.56 -21.60 12.91
C GLU A 247 13.93 -21.65 11.51
N MET A 248 13.08 -20.68 11.17
CA MET A 248 12.51 -20.53 9.83
C MET A 248 13.52 -20.02 8.79
N GLY A 249 14.69 -19.52 9.23
CA GLY A 249 15.71 -18.94 8.36
C GLY A 249 15.35 -17.57 7.81
N ALA A 250 14.43 -16.84 8.42
CA ALA A 250 14.09 -15.49 8.01
C ALA A 250 15.30 -14.55 8.09
N GLY A 251 15.58 -13.79 7.03
CA GLY A 251 16.64 -12.78 7.07
C GLY A 251 16.15 -11.43 7.53
N TYR A 252 14.85 -11.20 7.46
CA TYR A 252 14.14 -10.06 8.01
C TYR A 252 12.69 -10.41 8.30
N ILE A 253 12.05 -9.56 9.09
CA ILE A 253 10.61 -9.59 9.32
C ILE A 253 9.99 -8.23 9.05
N VAL A 254 8.82 -8.23 8.44
CA VAL A 254 7.90 -7.08 8.37
C VAL A 254 6.84 -7.28 9.45
N PHE A 255 6.93 -6.51 10.54
CA PHE A 255 6.06 -6.65 11.72
C PHE A 255 5.03 -5.53 11.77
N THR A 256 3.75 -5.88 11.93
CA THR A 256 2.65 -4.92 11.96
C THR A 256 2.66 -4.08 13.22
N THR A 257 2.70 -2.76 13.07
CA THR A 257 2.60 -1.80 14.18
C THR A 257 1.26 -1.09 14.25
N SER A 258 0.53 -1.00 13.13
CA SER A 258 -0.84 -0.49 13.05
C SER A 258 -1.56 -1.16 11.89
N HIS A 259 -2.88 -1.23 11.96
CA HIS A 259 -3.73 -1.80 10.90
C HIS A 259 -5.06 -1.04 10.83
N ALA A 260 -6.12 -1.66 10.32
CA ALA A 260 -7.46 -1.10 10.14
C ALA A 260 -7.96 -0.31 11.37
N GLU A 261 -7.82 -0.86 12.59
CA GLU A 261 -7.87 -0.10 13.84
C GLU A 261 -6.48 0.38 14.20
N PHE A 262 -6.31 1.66 14.47
CA PHE A 262 -5.01 2.24 14.75
C PHE A 262 -4.60 2.04 16.21
N TYR A 263 -3.65 1.14 16.45
CA TYR A 263 -2.94 0.96 17.71
C TYR A 263 -1.44 0.88 17.44
N PHE A 264 -0.63 1.25 18.43
CA PHE A 264 0.82 1.11 18.36
C PHE A 264 1.33 0.26 19.54
N PRO A 265 2.13 -0.80 19.30
CA PRO A 265 2.54 -1.73 20.34
C PRO A 265 3.75 -1.25 21.15
N GLY A 266 3.74 0.01 21.55
CA GLY A 266 4.79 0.63 22.34
C GLY A 266 4.41 2.04 22.78
N PRO A 267 5.20 2.69 23.66
CA PRO A 267 5.00 4.08 24.03
C PRO A 267 5.25 5.01 22.85
N ASN A 268 4.35 5.96 22.60
CA ASN A 268 4.53 7.02 21.60
C ASN A 268 3.79 8.29 22.03
N LYS A 269 4.54 9.33 22.39
CA LYS A 269 3.97 10.57 22.91
C LYS A 269 3.13 11.34 21.88
N VAL A 270 3.47 11.25 20.59
CA VAL A 270 2.72 11.94 19.54
C VAL A 270 1.37 11.26 19.34
N ILE A 271 1.34 9.93 19.30
CA ILE A 271 0.09 9.16 19.20
C ILE A 271 -0.80 9.45 20.41
N ASP A 272 -0.24 9.45 21.64
CA ASP A 272 -1.00 9.75 22.87
C ASP A 272 -1.58 11.16 22.88
N GLN A 273 -0.90 12.14 22.26
CA GLN A 273 -1.42 13.50 22.11
C GLN A 273 -2.57 13.58 21.10
N ILE A 274 -2.53 12.76 20.03
CA ILE A 274 -3.57 12.71 19.00
C ILE A 274 -4.81 11.99 19.54
N LEU A 275 -4.62 10.79 20.07
CA LEU A 275 -5.70 9.95 20.60
C LEU A 275 -5.18 9.06 21.74
N PRO A 276 -5.41 9.47 23.02
CA PRO A 276 -5.01 8.68 24.19
C PRO A 276 -5.59 7.27 24.19
N GLY A 277 -4.80 6.30 24.66
CA GLY A 277 -5.21 4.89 24.75
C GLY A 277 -4.94 4.07 23.48
N ARG A 278 -4.22 4.64 22.51
CA ARG A 278 -3.81 3.95 21.27
C ARG A 278 -2.37 3.40 21.33
N THR A 279 -1.70 3.58 22.46
CA THR A 279 -0.35 3.07 22.73
C THR A 279 -0.35 2.13 23.92
N CYS A 280 0.69 1.32 24.06
CA CYS A 280 0.88 0.40 25.18
C CYS A 280 2.10 0.81 26.00
N SER A 281 2.12 0.47 27.31
CA SER A 281 3.22 0.82 28.21
C SER A 281 4.48 -0.02 27.97
N ARG A 282 4.34 -1.29 27.54
CA ARG A 282 5.46 -2.11 27.11
C ARG A 282 5.92 -1.68 25.72
N ASP A 283 7.21 -1.51 25.53
CA ASP A 283 7.82 -1.26 24.22
C ASP A 283 8.10 -2.58 23.49
N LEU A 284 7.04 -3.18 22.93
CA LEU A 284 7.18 -4.44 22.20
C LEU A 284 8.07 -4.29 20.95
N VAL A 285 8.03 -3.13 20.27
CA VAL A 285 8.86 -2.89 19.08
C VAL A 285 10.34 -2.87 19.45
N GLY A 286 10.70 -2.18 20.53
CA GLY A 286 12.09 -2.13 21.02
C GLY A 286 12.58 -3.49 21.50
N ASP A 287 11.77 -4.21 22.29
CA ASP A 287 12.09 -5.55 22.77
C ASP A 287 12.30 -6.53 21.60
N LEU A 288 11.40 -6.50 20.62
CA LEU A 288 11.45 -7.33 19.42
C LEU A 288 12.72 -7.02 18.59
N ALA A 289 12.99 -5.75 18.33
CA ALA A 289 14.15 -5.31 17.55
C ALA A 289 15.47 -5.78 18.19
N GLN A 290 15.58 -5.68 19.52
CA GLN A 290 16.74 -6.17 20.27
C GLN A 290 16.86 -7.70 20.21
N SER A 291 15.76 -8.43 20.33
CA SER A 291 15.76 -9.88 20.23
C SER A 291 16.17 -10.35 18.83
N LEU A 292 15.57 -9.79 17.78
CA LEU A 292 15.89 -10.11 16.40
C LEU A 292 17.35 -9.81 16.02
N SER A 293 17.90 -8.72 16.56
CA SER A 293 19.29 -8.33 16.26
C SER A 293 20.31 -9.37 16.72
N LYS A 294 20.02 -10.14 17.78
CA LYS A 294 20.89 -11.24 18.29
C LYS A 294 20.98 -12.38 17.28
N HIS A 295 19.96 -12.57 16.45
CA HIS A 295 19.92 -13.57 15.38
C HIS A 295 20.34 -12.99 14.02
N GLY A 296 20.70 -11.69 13.96
CA GLY A 296 21.01 -11.02 12.69
C GLY A 296 19.80 -10.78 11.78
N ILE A 297 18.59 -10.93 12.30
CA ILE A 297 17.33 -10.71 11.59
C ILE A 297 17.01 -9.22 11.59
N LYS A 298 16.76 -8.63 10.42
CA LYS A 298 16.38 -7.22 10.27
C LYS A 298 14.90 -7.02 10.58
N LEU A 299 14.56 -5.87 11.21
CA LEU A 299 13.17 -5.49 11.47
C LEU A 299 12.73 -4.39 10.50
N GLU A 300 11.66 -4.64 9.77
CA GLU A 300 10.86 -3.62 9.07
C GLU A 300 9.53 -3.46 9.80
N LEU A 301 9.02 -2.24 9.87
CA LEU A 301 7.72 -1.96 10.46
C LEU A 301 6.67 -1.79 9.35
N TYR A 302 5.67 -2.65 9.35
CA TYR A 302 4.44 -2.41 8.61
C TYR A 302 3.64 -1.34 9.34
N PHE A 303 3.26 -0.30 8.62
CA PHE A 303 2.47 0.81 9.14
C PHE A 303 1.28 1.08 8.21
N HIS A 304 0.10 1.01 8.79
CA HIS A 304 -1.16 1.25 8.11
C HIS A 304 -1.83 2.52 8.68
N PRO A 305 -2.51 3.34 7.87
CA PRO A 305 -3.12 4.62 8.31
C PRO A 305 -4.38 4.48 9.18
N GLY A 306 -4.88 3.26 9.43
CA GLY A 306 -6.04 3.02 10.29
C GLY A 306 -7.38 3.29 9.61
N HIS A 307 -7.64 2.69 8.47
CA HIS A 307 -8.80 3.00 7.62
C HIS A 307 -10.17 2.70 8.22
N ASP A 308 -10.27 1.77 9.17
CA ASP A 308 -11.53 1.47 9.87
C ASP A 308 -11.70 2.25 11.18
N ASP A 309 -10.73 3.07 11.54
CA ASP A 309 -10.71 3.85 12.77
C ASP A 309 -11.18 5.28 12.55
N ILE A 310 -12.50 5.46 12.55
CA ILE A 310 -13.15 6.77 12.31
C ILE A 310 -12.65 7.83 13.29
N GLU A 311 -12.44 7.48 14.56
CA GLU A 311 -11.98 8.44 15.57
C GLU A 311 -10.52 8.84 15.33
N TRP A 312 -9.66 7.90 14.94
CA TRP A 312 -8.29 8.19 14.53
C TRP A 312 -8.25 9.12 13.32
N TRP A 313 -9.04 8.85 12.27
CA TRP A 313 -9.12 9.68 11.08
C TRP A 313 -9.61 11.10 11.40
N ARG A 314 -10.64 11.21 12.24
CA ARG A 314 -11.13 12.50 12.69
C ARG A 314 -10.07 13.29 13.46
N ARG A 315 -9.32 12.64 14.36
CA ARG A 315 -8.26 13.26 15.17
C ARG A 315 -7.02 13.62 14.37
N THR A 316 -6.72 12.87 13.33
CA THR A 316 -5.60 13.15 12.43
C THR A 316 -5.97 14.11 11.30
N HIS A 317 -7.19 14.59 11.23
CA HIS A 317 -7.69 15.47 10.17
C HIS A 317 -7.70 14.81 8.77
N PHE A 318 -7.78 13.49 8.68
CA PHE A 318 -7.80 12.80 7.38
C PHE A 318 -8.98 13.24 6.50
N ASP A 319 -10.15 13.48 7.09
CA ASP A 319 -11.35 13.82 6.32
C ASP A 319 -11.47 15.31 5.96
N ASP A 320 -10.88 16.21 6.75
CA ASP A 320 -11.10 17.66 6.66
C ASP A 320 -9.87 18.48 6.22
N ASP A 321 -8.65 18.06 6.58
CA ASP A 321 -7.42 18.83 6.28
C ASP A 321 -6.22 17.90 6.01
N LYS A 322 -6.00 17.59 4.74
CA LYS A 322 -4.90 16.70 4.33
C LYS A 322 -3.50 17.23 4.69
N ASN A 323 -3.31 18.55 4.74
CA ASN A 323 -2.00 19.11 5.14
C ASN A 323 -1.72 18.81 6.61
N LYS A 324 -2.69 19.02 7.47
CA LYS A 324 -2.57 18.64 8.90
C LYS A 324 -2.40 17.15 9.07
N TYR A 325 -3.13 16.34 8.30
CA TYR A 325 -2.97 14.89 8.32
C TYR A 325 -1.53 14.49 8.01
N PHE A 326 -0.95 14.97 6.93
CA PHE A 326 0.43 14.64 6.57
C PHE A 326 1.46 15.20 7.56
N ASP A 327 1.19 16.37 8.17
CA ASP A 327 2.04 16.90 9.23
C ASP A 327 2.03 16.01 10.48
N LEU A 328 0.87 15.53 10.90
CA LEU A 328 0.75 14.59 12.01
C LEU A 328 1.35 13.23 11.68
N TRP A 329 1.12 12.71 10.47
CA TRP A 329 1.77 11.49 9.99
C TRP A 329 3.28 11.59 10.08
N CYS A 330 3.87 12.67 9.55
CA CYS A 330 5.32 12.90 9.61
C CYS A 330 5.83 12.97 11.05
N ARG A 331 5.10 13.60 11.98
CA ARG A 331 5.47 13.65 13.39
C ARG A 331 5.47 12.27 14.05
N VAL A 332 4.44 11.46 13.80
CA VAL A 332 4.34 10.08 14.32
C VAL A 332 5.53 9.25 13.82
N ILE A 333 5.74 9.24 12.50
CA ILE A 333 6.80 8.43 11.88
C ILE A 333 8.20 8.91 12.28
N SER A 334 8.42 10.23 12.37
CA SER A 334 9.70 10.78 12.86
C SER A 334 9.99 10.34 14.28
N GLN A 335 8.99 10.36 15.17
CA GLN A 335 9.19 9.92 16.56
C GLN A 335 9.54 8.43 16.62
N ILE A 336 8.81 7.58 15.89
CA ILE A 336 9.12 6.14 15.80
C ILE A 336 10.53 5.94 15.25
N GLY A 337 10.87 6.64 14.17
CA GLY A 337 12.19 6.55 13.54
C GLY A 337 13.34 6.96 14.45
N GLN A 338 13.18 8.03 15.23
CA GLN A 338 14.16 8.51 16.21
C GLN A 338 14.27 7.58 17.42
N GLN A 339 13.14 7.08 17.92
CA GLN A 339 13.10 6.20 19.09
C GLN A 339 13.89 4.91 18.87
N TYR A 340 13.74 4.30 17.69
CA TYR A 340 14.37 3.01 17.41
C TYR A 340 15.65 3.11 16.55
N GLY A 341 15.87 4.23 15.89
CA GLY A 341 17.09 4.49 15.13
C GLY A 341 17.44 3.36 14.15
N PRO A 342 18.69 2.85 14.18
CA PRO A 342 19.15 1.79 13.27
C PRO A 342 18.57 0.39 13.57
N LEU A 343 17.87 0.20 14.69
CA LEU A 343 17.19 -1.06 15.00
C LEU A 343 16.05 -1.35 14.02
N ILE A 344 15.49 -0.32 13.37
CA ILE A 344 14.51 -0.48 12.30
C ILE A 344 15.22 -0.32 10.96
N ALA A 345 15.23 -1.38 10.15
CA ALA A 345 15.87 -1.43 8.85
C ALA A 345 14.98 -0.90 7.72
N GLY A 346 13.65 -0.93 7.88
CA GLY A 346 12.71 -0.48 6.87
C GLY A 346 11.34 -0.11 7.43
N TYR A 347 10.56 0.58 6.58
CA TYR A 347 9.12 0.74 6.71
C TYR A 347 8.40 0.16 5.50
N TRP A 348 7.32 -0.53 5.75
CA TRP A 348 6.36 -0.98 4.77
C TRP A 348 5.04 -0.23 5.01
N PHE A 349 4.78 0.82 4.21
CA PHE A 349 3.60 1.67 4.32
C PHE A 349 2.48 1.15 3.44
N ASP A 350 1.42 0.71 4.07
CA ASP A 350 0.26 0.18 3.38
C ASP A 350 -0.73 1.27 2.94
N ASP A 351 -1.64 0.87 2.05
CA ASP A 351 -2.71 1.73 1.51
C ASP A 351 -2.22 3.03 0.85
N ALA A 352 -0.98 3.09 0.38
CA ALA A 352 -0.44 4.33 -0.20
C ALA A 352 -1.21 4.81 -1.43
N ILE A 353 -1.78 3.89 -2.21
CA ILE A 353 -2.64 4.18 -3.36
C ILE A 353 -3.98 4.81 -2.94
N PHE A 354 -4.47 4.53 -1.71
CA PHE A 354 -5.78 4.98 -1.24
C PHE A 354 -5.70 6.19 -0.32
N THR A 355 -4.61 6.30 0.45
CA THR A 355 -4.51 7.26 1.56
C THR A 355 -3.47 8.35 1.36
N TYR A 356 -2.54 8.19 0.41
CA TYR A 356 -1.50 9.18 0.16
C TYR A 356 -1.55 9.72 -1.27
N TYR A 357 -1.49 8.85 -2.28
CA TYR A 357 -1.43 9.25 -3.69
C TYR A 357 -2.57 10.18 -4.13
N PRO A 358 -3.87 9.90 -3.83
CA PRO A 358 -4.97 10.73 -4.29
C PRO A 358 -4.99 12.12 -3.70
N TYR A 359 -4.33 12.30 -2.57
CA TYR A 359 -4.36 13.54 -1.79
C TYR A 359 -3.07 14.35 -1.91
N ASN A 360 -2.27 14.08 -2.95
CA ASN A 360 -1.04 14.82 -3.23
C ASN A 360 -0.08 14.82 -2.05
N ALA A 361 0.19 13.65 -1.51
CA ALA A 361 1.10 13.47 -0.38
C ALA A 361 2.43 14.20 -0.58
N PRO A 362 2.98 14.85 0.44
CA PRO A 362 4.28 15.52 0.36
C PRO A 362 5.42 14.49 0.50
N TRP A 363 5.64 13.69 -0.55
CA TRP A 363 6.49 12.50 -0.52
C TRP A 363 7.91 12.76 0.00
N ALA A 364 8.54 13.87 -0.42
CA ALA A 364 9.87 14.24 0.07
C ALA A 364 9.90 14.44 1.59
N LYS A 365 8.87 15.11 2.13
CA LYS A 365 8.71 15.33 3.58
C LYS A 365 8.43 14.03 4.32
N MET A 366 7.57 13.18 3.76
CA MET A 366 7.26 11.86 4.33
C MET A 366 8.50 10.96 4.38
N THR A 367 9.28 10.92 3.30
CA THR A 367 10.54 10.18 3.24
C THR A 367 11.56 10.72 4.23
N ALA A 368 11.71 12.04 4.34
CA ALA A 368 12.59 12.64 5.34
C ALA A 368 12.17 12.27 6.78
N ALA A 369 10.87 12.22 7.06
CA ALA A 369 10.32 11.78 8.34
C ALA A 369 10.61 10.29 8.60
N ALA A 370 10.41 9.43 7.61
CA ALA A 370 10.65 8.00 7.72
C ALA A 370 12.14 7.66 7.92
N LYS A 371 13.06 8.48 7.40
CA LYS A 371 14.52 8.29 7.55
C LYS A 371 15.11 8.95 8.80
N GLN A 372 14.31 9.56 9.65
CA GLN A 372 14.79 10.10 10.93
C GLN A 372 15.39 8.98 11.80
N GLY A 373 16.56 9.24 12.37
CA GLY A 373 17.31 8.28 13.19
C GLY A 373 18.05 7.19 12.41
N ASN A 374 17.73 6.97 11.11
CA ASN A 374 18.45 6.03 10.26
C ASN A 374 18.30 6.39 8.76
N PRO A 375 19.26 7.10 8.16
CA PRO A 375 19.21 7.45 6.73
C PRO A 375 19.24 6.24 5.78
N ALA A 376 19.78 5.11 6.25
CA ALA A 376 19.86 3.86 5.46
C ALA A 376 18.59 3.00 5.55
N ARG A 377 17.54 3.49 6.23
CA ARG A 377 16.27 2.77 6.34
C ARG A 377 15.58 2.68 4.97
N LEU A 378 15.16 1.48 4.59
CA LEU A 378 14.39 1.27 3.37
C LEU A 378 12.95 1.75 3.53
N ILE A 379 12.35 2.17 2.44
CA ILE A 379 10.95 2.55 2.38
C ILE A 379 10.28 1.73 1.29
N THR A 380 9.14 1.16 1.62
CA THR A 380 8.20 0.51 0.72
C THR A 380 6.86 1.19 0.84
N TYR A 381 6.29 1.66 -0.28
CA TYR A 381 4.88 2.07 -0.34
C TYR A 381 4.10 1.03 -1.12
N ASN A 382 3.08 0.46 -0.50
CA ASN A 382 2.18 -0.44 -1.21
C ASN A 382 1.37 0.34 -2.26
N SER A 383 1.66 0.07 -3.51
CA SER A 383 1.02 0.72 -4.67
C SER A 383 -0.05 -0.15 -5.31
N TRP A 384 -0.27 -1.38 -4.81
CA TRP A 384 -1.24 -2.35 -5.33
C TRP A 384 -1.14 -2.50 -6.85
N ILE A 385 -2.18 -2.03 -7.55
CA ILE A 385 -2.30 -2.13 -9.01
C ILE A 385 -1.53 -1.05 -9.79
N LEU A 386 -1.10 0.03 -9.12
CA LEU A 386 -0.35 1.09 -9.79
C LEU A 386 1.10 0.69 -10.02
N PRO A 387 1.72 1.21 -11.07
CA PRO A 387 3.15 0.96 -11.31
C PRO A 387 4.02 1.47 -10.16
N LYS A 388 3.73 2.66 -9.64
CA LYS A 388 4.25 3.22 -8.38
C LYS A 388 3.46 4.46 -8.00
N VAL A 389 3.45 4.80 -6.71
CA VAL A 389 2.75 5.99 -6.20
C VAL A 389 3.66 7.21 -6.10
N SER A 390 4.97 7.01 -6.09
CA SER A 390 6.00 8.06 -5.93
C SER A 390 7.35 7.55 -6.45
N ASP A 391 8.33 8.46 -6.56
CA ASP A 391 9.74 8.10 -6.76
C ASP A 391 10.52 8.01 -5.42
N PHE A 392 9.92 8.36 -4.31
CA PHE A 392 10.56 8.50 -2.99
C PHE A 392 10.54 7.22 -2.14
N TYR A 393 10.89 6.07 -2.73
CA TYR A 393 11.08 4.81 -2.00
C TYR A 393 12.02 3.87 -2.76
N GLU A 394 12.53 2.83 -2.09
CA GLU A 394 13.56 1.95 -2.63
C GLU A 394 13.05 0.60 -3.11
N VAL A 395 11.92 0.13 -2.54
CA VAL A 395 11.47 -1.24 -2.72
C VAL A 395 10.06 -1.26 -3.30
N PHE A 396 9.91 -1.88 -4.46
CA PHE A 396 8.60 -2.15 -5.05
C PHE A 396 8.07 -3.48 -4.52
N ALA A 397 7.01 -3.42 -3.72
CA ALA A 397 6.31 -4.59 -3.24
C ALA A 397 5.22 -4.99 -4.23
N GLY A 398 5.37 -6.17 -4.82
CA GLY A 398 4.27 -6.85 -5.50
C GLY A 398 3.50 -7.68 -4.48
N GLU A 399 2.17 -7.53 -4.43
CA GLU A 399 1.32 -8.35 -3.58
C GLU A 399 0.61 -9.43 -4.38
N ASN A 400 0.53 -10.62 -3.77
CA ASN A 400 -0.29 -11.72 -4.26
C ASN A 400 -1.35 -12.06 -3.21
N ASP A 401 -2.42 -11.28 -3.18
CA ASP A 401 -3.41 -11.37 -2.12
C ASP A 401 -4.13 -12.71 -2.04
N PHE A 402 -4.54 -13.26 -3.17
CA PHE A 402 -5.50 -14.38 -3.13
C PHE A 402 -5.43 -15.31 -4.34
N SER A 403 -4.37 -15.27 -5.15
CA SER A 403 -4.25 -16.27 -6.20
C SER A 403 -3.76 -17.60 -5.60
N ASP A 404 -4.29 -18.72 -6.11
CA ASP A 404 -3.83 -20.05 -5.75
C ASP A 404 -2.42 -20.34 -6.31
N GLU A 405 -1.91 -19.43 -7.14
CA GLU A 405 -0.57 -19.51 -7.74
C GLU A 405 0.35 -18.51 -7.05
N MET A 406 1.49 -18.99 -6.57
CA MET A 406 2.59 -18.12 -6.14
C MET A 406 2.98 -17.26 -7.35
N ILE A 407 2.85 -15.95 -7.26
CA ILE A 407 3.00 -15.05 -8.42
C ILE A 407 4.26 -15.38 -9.21
N ASP A 408 4.09 -15.48 -10.51
CA ASP A 408 5.16 -15.34 -11.50
C ASP A 408 5.70 -13.89 -11.59
N GLY A 409 5.37 -13.06 -10.59
CA GLY A 409 5.82 -11.67 -10.49
C GLY A 409 7.33 -11.51 -10.39
N PHE A 410 8.06 -12.58 -10.17
CA PHE A 410 9.50 -12.63 -10.32
C PHE A 410 9.96 -12.61 -11.79
N GLY A 411 9.07 -12.95 -12.73
CA GLY A 411 9.41 -13.12 -14.14
C GLY A 411 9.78 -11.85 -14.90
N PHE A 412 9.46 -10.66 -14.40
CA PHE A 412 9.83 -9.40 -15.05
C PHE A 412 11.22 -8.89 -14.65
N LEU A 413 11.91 -9.50 -13.68
CA LEU A 413 13.31 -9.21 -13.40
C LEU A 413 14.17 -10.28 -14.09
N PRO A 414 15.21 -9.89 -14.85
CA PRO A 414 16.03 -10.84 -15.59
C PRO A 414 16.91 -11.68 -14.65
N VAL A 415 17.10 -12.94 -14.97
CA VAL A 415 18.08 -13.82 -14.32
C VAL A 415 19.48 -13.21 -14.45
N GLY A 416 20.24 -13.19 -13.36
CA GLY A 416 21.57 -12.56 -13.31
C GLY A 416 21.55 -11.03 -13.29
N GLY A 417 20.37 -10.40 -13.19
CA GLY A 417 20.20 -8.97 -13.09
C GLY A 417 20.59 -8.38 -11.73
N SER A 418 20.37 -7.07 -11.58
CA SER A 418 20.68 -6.35 -10.33
C SER A 418 19.65 -6.56 -9.20
N GLY A 419 18.49 -7.15 -9.50
CA GLY A 419 17.34 -7.17 -8.61
C GLY A 419 16.49 -5.90 -8.66
N LYS A 420 16.91 -4.94 -9.49
CA LYS A 420 16.19 -3.68 -9.70
C LYS A 420 15.55 -3.66 -11.07
N PHE A 421 14.41 -3.02 -11.18
CA PHE A 421 13.78 -2.77 -12.46
C PHE A 421 14.66 -1.85 -13.31
N THR A 422 14.97 -2.25 -14.54
CA THR A 422 15.85 -1.50 -15.45
C THR A 422 15.10 -0.60 -16.41
N GLY A 423 13.78 -0.62 -16.39
CA GLY A 423 12.92 0.19 -17.24
C GLY A 423 11.48 0.23 -16.71
N GLY A 424 10.64 0.99 -17.42
CA GLY A 424 9.27 1.19 -17.00
C GLY A 424 9.12 2.08 -15.77
N PRO A 425 7.89 2.21 -15.26
CA PRO A 425 7.59 3.12 -14.15
C PRO A 425 8.25 2.72 -12.83
N GLN A 426 8.58 1.43 -12.62
CA GLN A 426 9.27 0.93 -11.42
C GLN A 426 10.80 1.03 -11.49
N SER A 427 11.33 1.64 -12.56
CA SER A 427 12.78 1.70 -12.79
C SER A 427 13.56 2.19 -11.58
N GLY A 428 14.62 1.46 -11.22
CA GLY A 428 15.49 1.76 -10.08
C GLY A 428 15.07 1.11 -8.76
N LEU A 429 13.81 0.66 -8.61
CA LEU A 429 13.31 0.03 -7.40
C LEU A 429 13.79 -1.43 -7.30
N GLN A 430 14.12 -1.86 -6.09
CA GLN A 430 14.36 -3.27 -5.75
C GLN A 430 13.05 -4.04 -5.82
N GLY A 431 13.01 -5.18 -6.51
CA GLY A 431 11.84 -6.05 -6.49
C GLY A 431 11.70 -6.80 -5.18
N GLN A 432 10.49 -6.79 -4.64
CA GLN A 432 10.03 -7.59 -3.52
C GLN A 432 8.67 -8.18 -3.88
N ILE A 433 8.38 -9.41 -3.46
CA ILE A 433 7.06 -10.02 -3.64
C ILE A 433 6.57 -10.59 -2.33
N THR A 434 5.37 -10.21 -1.95
CA THR A 434 4.70 -10.69 -0.75
C THR A 434 3.66 -11.76 -1.12
N THR A 435 3.71 -12.90 -0.45
CA THR A 435 2.82 -14.05 -0.69
C THR A 435 2.28 -14.58 0.63
N ILE A 436 0.96 -14.80 0.71
CA ILE A 436 0.31 -15.42 1.87
C ILE A 436 0.59 -16.92 1.88
N ILE A 437 1.09 -17.43 3.00
CA ILE A 437 1.42 -18.86 3.18
C ILE A 437 0.23 -19.66 3.69
N ASN A 438 -0.56 -19.09 4.57
CA ASN A 438 -1.69 -19.77 5.23
C ASN A 438 -3.04 -19.41 4.57
N GLY A 439 -4.09 -19.26 5.36
CA GLY A 439 -5.45 -19.01 4.88
C GLY A 439 -5.78 -17.55 4.63
N ASP A 440 -5.16 -16.65 5.38
CA ASP A 440 -5.47 -15.21 5.39
C ASP A 440 -4.21 -14.41 5.75
N TRP A 441 -4.27 -13.08 5.72
CA TRP A 441 -3.20 -12.19 6.16
C TRP A 441 -2.87 -12.36 7.65
N GLY A 442 -3.86 -12.56 8.49
CA GLY A 442 -3.68 -12.73 9.93
C GLY A 442 -4.72 -13.66 10.55
N HIS A 443 -4.45 -14.10 11.77
CA HIS A 443 -5.36 -15.00 12.49
C HIS A 443 -6.45 -14.21 13.21
N PHE A 444 -7.65 -14.13 12.61
CA PHE A 444 -8.78 -13.29 13.09
C PHE A 444 -9.96 -14.10 13.65
N ARG A 445 -9.83 -15.40 13.81
CA ARG A 445 -10.90 -16.29 14.32
C ARG A 445 -10.50 -16.91 15.65
N VAL A 446 -11.37 -16.79 16.65
CA VAL A 446 -11.19 -17.44 17.95
C VAL A 446 -11.43 -18.96 17.85
N ASN A 447 -10.72 -19.72 18.66
CA ASN A 447 -10.91 -21.17 18.80
C ASN A 447 -10.82 -21.93 17.48
N THR A 448 -9.93 -21.49 16.60
CA THR A 448 -9.62 -22.14 15.33
C THR A 448 -8.13 -22.30 15.18
N PRO A 449 -7.63 -23.39 14.59
CA PRO A 449 -6.24 -23.49 14.22
C PRO A 449 -5.93 -22.59 13.01
N ILE A 450 -4.67 -22.18 12.89
CA ILE A 450 -4.14 -21.59 11.66
C ILE A 450 -4.25 -22.62 10.53
N SER A 451 -4.67 -22.19 9.36
CA SER A 451 -4.76 -23.07 8.19
C SER A 451 -3.38 -23.64 7.81
N PRO A 452 -3.31 -24.89 7.34
CA PRO A 452 -2.06 -25.44 6.81
C PRO A 452 -1.48 -24.55 5.71
N PRO A 453 -0.15 -24.62 5.49
CA PRO A 453 0.48 -23.92 4.37
C PRO A 453 -0.11 -24.34 3.02
N ARG A 454 -0.28 -23.36 2.12
CA ARG A 454 -0.82 -23.55 0.75
C ARG A 454 0.17 -24.22 -0.18
N TYR A 455 1.47 -24.16 0.13
CA TYR A 455 2.55 -24.59 -0.75
C TYR A 455 3.39 -25.68 -0.10
N SER A 456 3.92 -26.59 -0.91
CA SER A 456 4.92 -27.56 -0.46
C SER A 456 6.30 -26.89 -0.31
N SER A 457 7.18 -27.53 0.44
CA SER A 457 8.60 -27.11 0.57
C SER A 457 9.30 -27.05 -0.77
N ASP A 458 9.10 -28.04 -1.66
CA ASP A 458 9.69 -28.08 -3.00
C ASP A 458 9.25 -26.87 -3.84
N THR A 459 7.96 -26.53 -3.80
CA THR A 459 7.44 -25.35 -4.51
C THR A 459 8.08 -24.06 -3.98
N MET A 460 8.16 -23.89 -2.66
CA MET A 460 8.77 -22.71 -2.06
C MET A 460 10.27 -22.63 -2.37
N ILE A 461 11.00 -23.75 -2.26
CA ILE A 461 12.42 -23.81 -2.57
C ILE A 461 12.68 -23.39 -4.02
N ALA A 462 11.94 -23.96 -4.97
CA ALA A 462 12.07 -23.62 -6.39
C ALA A 462 11.81 -22.13 -6.65
N LYS A 463 10.76 -21.56 -6.07
CA LYS A 463 10.42 -20.13 -6.21
C LYS A 463 11.45 -19.21 -5.55
N ILE A 464 11.96 -19.56 -4.37
CA ILE A 464 13.03 -18.80 -3.71
C ILE A 464 14.33 -18.85 -4.53
N GLN A 465 14.69 -20.01 -5.09
CA GLN A 465 15.87 -20.15 -5.95
C GLN A 465 15.75 -19.31 -7.22
N ASP A 466 14.58 -19.31 -7.87
CA ASP A 466 14.31 -18.44 -9.02
C ASP A 466 14.43 -16.95 -8.62
N ALA A 467 13.83 -16.54 -7.50
CA ALA A 467 13.96 -15.18 -6.98
C ALA A 467 15.42 -14.79 -6.72
N ILE A 468 16.19 -15.65 -6.07
CA ILE A 468 17.62 -15.42 -5.81
C ILE A 468 18.39 -15.24 -7.13
N SER A 469 18.11 -16.05 -8.16
CA SER A 469 18.74 -15.93 -9.47
C SER A 469 18.51 -14.59 -10.15
N ARG A 470 17.44 -13.91 -9.80
CA ARG A 470 17.03 -12.58 -10.27
C ARG A 470 17.37 -11.46 -9.28
N ARG A 471 17.95 -11.79 -8.11
CA ARG A 471 18.16 -10.89 -6.97
C ARG A 471 16.86 -10.20 -6.50
N ASN A 472 15.73 -10.82 -6.78
CA ASN A 472 14.43 -10.45 -6.25
C ASN A 472 14.23 -11.03 -4.84
N VAL A 473 13.36 -10.45 -4.02
CA VAL A 473 13.27 -10.82 -2.61
C VAL A 473 11.84 -11.25 -2.26
N PRO A 474 11.62 -12.55 -2.01
CA PRO A 474 10.32 -13.03 -1.54
C PRO A 474 10.12 -12.70 -0.06
N THR A 475 8.91 -12.27 0.28
CA THR A 475 8.40 -12.05 1.64
C THR A 475 7.18 -12.92 1.82
N PHE A 476 7.17 -13.74 2.85
CA PHE A 476 6.09 -14.69 3.11
C PHE A 476 5.26 -14.22 4.28
N ASP A 477 4.00 -13.87 4.01
CA ASP A 477 3.05 -13.53 5.07
C ASP A 477 2.56 -14.80 5.76
N VAL A 478 2.78 -14.83 7.08
CA VAL A 478 2.55 -16.00 7.94
C VAL A 478 1.53 -15.63 9.00
N GLU A 479 0.44 -16.36 9.09
CA GLU A 479 -0.50 -16.21 10.20
C GLU A 479 0.17 -16.58 11.52
N ILE A 480 -0.03 -15.72 12.55
CA ILE A 480 0.38 -16.00 13.92
C ILE A 480 -0.78 -15.80 14.88
N TYR A 481 -0.82 -16.60 15.94
CA TYR A 481 -1.80 -16.45 17.02
C TYR A 481 -1.56 -15.17 17.83
N GLN A 482 -2.55 -14.77 18.63
CA GLN A 482 -2.44 -13.57 19.47
C GLN A 482 -1.25 -13.60 20.45
N ASP A 483 -0.79 -14.77 20.83
CA ASP A 483 0.38 -14.97 21.70
C ASP A 483 1.73 -15.03 20.94
N GLY A 484 1.71 -14.81 19.62
CA GLY A 484 2.91 -14.83 18.77
C GLY A 484 3.32 -16.20 18.26
N ARG A 485 2.61 -17.28 18.61
CA ARG A 485 2.94 -18.63 18.11
C ARG A 485 2.59 -18.77 16.63
N ILE A 486 3.45 -19.48 15.91
CA ILE A 486 3.26 -19.93 14.54
C ILE A 486 2.78 -21.39 14.57
N SER A 487 1.99 -21.82 13.56
CA SER A 487 1.56 -23.22 13.52
C SER A 487 2.73 -24.18 13.33
N PRO A 488 2.70 -25.40 13.94
CA PRO A 488 3.76 -26.39 13.78
C PRO A 488 4.03 -26.76 12.31
N GLU A 489 2.97 -26.80 11.49
CA GLU A 489 3.06 -27.14 10.07
C GLU A 489 3.79 -26.05 9.29
N THR A 490 3.51 -24.76 9.56
CA THR A 490 4.21 -23.64 8.94
C THR A 490 5.68 -23.62 9.35
N LEU A 491 5.97 -23.86 10.62
CA LEU A 491 7.35 -23.97 11.10
C LEU A 491 8.11 -25.13 10.46
N ALA A 492 7.49 -26.30 10.33
CA ALA A 492 8.10 -27.47 9.67
C ALA A 492 8.44 -27.17 8.21
N LEU A 493 7.51 -26.56 7.47
CA LEU A 493 7.74 -26.13 6.10
C LEU A 493 8.97 -25.23 5.96
N PHE A 494 9.07 -24.19 6.79
CA PHE A 494 10.19 -23.26 6.72
C PHE A 494 11.52 -23.86 7.18
N LYS A 495 11.53 -24.85 8.08
CA LYS A 495 12.74 -25.59 8.44
C LYS A 495 13.29 -26.37 7.23
N GLU A 496 12.44 -27.00 6.44
CA GLU A 496 12.85 -27.67 5.20
C GLU A 496 13.39 -26.65 4.18
N VAL A 497 12.69 -25.53 3.98
CA VAL A 497 13.15 -24.43 3.13
C VAL A 497 14.51 -23.91 3.58
N ARG A 498 14.68 -23.64 4.88
CA ARG A 498 15.96 -23.18 5.45
C ARG A 498 17.09 -24.16 5.17
N HIS A 499 16.86 -25.44 5.38
CA HIS A 499 17.89 -26.48 5.18
C HIS A 499 18.48 -26.43 3.76
N THR A 500 17.66 -26.16 2.75
CA THR A 500 18.09 -26.08 1.34
C THR A 500 18.65 -24.73 0.96
N ILE A 501 17.98 -23.62 1.38
CA ILE A 501 18.33 -22.25 0.93
C ILE A 501 19.46 -21.63 1.76
N LYS A 502 19.55 -21.99 3.06
CA LYS A 502 20.53 -21.47 4.02
C LYS A 502 21.05 -22.61 4.91
N PRO A 503 21.76 -23.59 4.36
CA PRO A 503 22.25 -24.69 5.16
C PRO A 503 23.15 -24.19 6.32
N PRO A 504 23.18 -24.87 7.47
CA PRO A 504 24.06 -24.56 8.57
C PRO A 504 25.52 -24.51 8.11
N LYS A 505 26.30 -23.58 8.68
CA LYS A 505 27.74 -23.49 8.38
C LYS A 505 28.43 -24.81 8.80
N GLY A 506 28.81 -25.63 7.85
CA GLY A 506 29.48 -26.92 8.04
C GLY A 506 28.92 -28.09 7.23
N GLU A 507 27.67 -28.03 6.79
CA GLU A 507 27.05 -29.12 6.00
C GLU A 507 27.10 -28.89 4.47
N GLY A 508 27.48 -27.67 4.03
CA GLY A 508 27.51 -27.29 2.60
C GLY A 508 28.74 -27.78 1.81
N GLY A 509 29.63 -28.57 2.38
CA GLY A 509 30.89 -28.97 1.76
C GLY A 509 30.88 -30.21 0.86
N GLN A 510 29.80 -30.98 0.80
CA GLN A 510 29.78 -32.26 0.08
C GLN A 510 28.87 -32.38 -1.14
N ALA A 511 28.06 -31.37 -1.49
CA ALA A 511 27.04 -31.50 -2.55
C ALA A 511 27.40 -30.91 -3.93
N MET A 512 28.64 -30.51 -4.18
CA MET A 512 29.09 -30.04 -5.51
C MET A 512 30.34 -30.81 -5.99
N LYS A 513 30.28 -32.09 -6.06
CA LYS A 513 31.20 -32.92 -6.86
C LYS A 513 30.46 -34.16 -7.35
N GLN A 514 29.63 -33.97 -8.36
CA GLN A 514 29.32 -34.98 -9.37
C GLN A 514 28.84 -34.29 -10.67
#